data_36b75108880e3987dbef9d2f85146b31
#
_entry.id   36b75108880e3987dbef9d2f85146b31
#
_cell.length_a   1.000
_cell.length_b   1.000
_cell.length_c   1.000
_cell.angle_alpha   90.00
_cell.angle_beta   90.00
_cell.angle_gamma   90.00
#
_symmetry.space_group_name_H-M   'P 1'
#
loop_
_entity.id
_entity.type
_entity.pdbx_description
1 polymer ?
#
loop_
_entity_poly.entity_id
_entity_poly.type
_entity_poly.pdbx_seq_one_letter_code
_entity_poly.pdbx_strand_id
1 'polypeptide(L)'
;MKLFIVGGKSPTGKALIESLRRNKIRFVSPPEKFFDLDNTLGIAKVISDYAPSQLINLTDFISGNHSALKKSESAEVRCRQINAQLPAVLSEISNHLNIPILQLSNPYVFDGEKKLSYNENDELNPKGVYGRCTLAGEESVRAHSKHIIIRSGWLFGQHKRGLIKSWIRSLKRYHGELPVNRRRFSPTSTKNLAAAILAVIRQVSCDAEVWGTYHYAGLETKREIEFARQTFDYAVSHDEDLYDIMNNIKIVEHQISEPEILNATLSSKKIFDTFGIKPKSWHADLKETILSLYVKRAGPKLHDRI
;
A
#
# COMPACT_ATOMS: atom_id res chain seq x y z
N MET A 1 -13.43 -18.54 -10.23
CA MET A 1 -12.68 -17.73 -9.24
C MET A 1 -13.65 -17.00 -8.33
N LYS A 2 -13.51 -17.16 -7.01
CA LYS A 2 -14.35 -16.57 -5.96
C LYS A 2 -13.43 -16.11 -4.85
N LEU A 3 -13.30 -14.80 -4.63
CA LEU A 3 -12.26 -14.22 -3.78
C LEU A 3 -12.80 -13.76 -2.44
N PHE A 4 -12.04 -13.98 -1.37
CA PHE A 4 -12.30 -13.39 -0.05
C PHE A 4 -11.25 -12.32 0.22
N ILE A 5 -11.66 -11.06 0.41
CA ILE A 5 -10.79 -9.91 0.51
C ILE A 5 -10.87 -9.30 1.90
N VAL A 6 -9.76 -9.34 2.63
CA VAL A 6 -9.55 -8.64 3.89
C VAL A 6 -8.86 -7.31 3.59
N GLY A 7 -9.30 -6.22 4.21
CA GLY A 7 -8.75 -4.89 3.95
C GLY A 7 -9.31 -4.20 2.68
N GLY A 8 -10.51 -4.55 2.22
CA GLY A 8 -11.12 -3.92 1.03
C GLY A 8 -11.39 -2.42 1.17
N LYS A 9 -11.36 -1.86 2.37
CA LYS A 9 -11.44 -0.40 2.61
C LYS A 9 -10.08 0.31 2.54
N SER A 10 -8.96 -0.44 2.53
CA SER A 10 -7.64 0.12 2.33
C SER A 10 -7.52 0.78 0.94
N PRO A 11 -6.55 1.67 0.71
CA PRO A 11 -6.32 2.26 -0.60
C PRO A 11 -6.19 1.22 -1.73
N THR A 12 -5.35 0.22 -1.54
CA THR A 12 -5.14 -0.87 -2.49
C THR A 12 -6.38 -1.73 -2.63
N GLY A 13 -7.08 -2.03 -1.51
CA GLY A 13 -8.32 -2.79 -1.51
C GLY A 13 -9.41 -2.16 -2.35
N LYS A 14 -9.60 -0.85 -2.25
CA LYS A 14 -10.58 -0.11 -3.08
C LYS A 14 -10.24 -0.19 -4.56
N ALA A 15 -8.97 0.02 -4.92
CA ALA A 15 -8.52 -0.07 -6.29
C ALA A 15 -8.69 -1.50 -6.86
N LEU A 16 -8.39 -2.52 -6.05
CA LEU A 16 -8.61 -3.92 -6.44
C LEU A 16 -10.09 -4.23 -6.61
N ILE A 17 -10.95 -3.85 -5.66
CA ILE A 17 -12.40 -4.07 -5.74
C ILE A 17 -12.99 -3.41 -6.99
N GLU A 18 -12.58 -2.20 -7.33
CA GLU A 18 -13.00 -1.54 -8.56
C GLU A 18 -12.59 -2.33 -9.80
N SER A 19 -11.36 -2.82 -9.82
CA SER A 19 -10.84 -3.66 -10.90
C SER A 19 -11.58 -4.99 -11.02
N LEU A 20 -11.91 -5.63 -9.90
CA LEU A 20 -12.68 -6.88 -9.86
C LEU A 20 -14.11 -6.70 -10.41
N ARG A 21 -14.78 -5.60 -10.04
CA ARG A 21 -16.12 -5.25 -10.55
C ARG A 21 -16.11 -5.06 -12.07
N ARG A 22 -15.14 -4.30 -12.60
CA ARG A 22 -14.98 -4.10 -14.06
C ARG A 22 -14.77 -5.42 -14.80
N ASN A 23 -14.09 -6.38 -14.19
CA ASN A 23 -13.80 -7.69 -14.75
C ASN A 23 -14.86 -8.76 -14.40
N LYS A 24 -15.96 -8.40 -13.74
CA LYS A 24 -17.06 -9.29 -13.33
C LYS A 24 -16.59 -10.51 -12.50
N ILE A 25 -15.57 -10.33 -11.67
CA ILE A 25 -15.02 -11.37 -10.80
C ILE A 25 -15.79 -11.37 -9.47
N ARG A 26 -16.22 -12.56 -9.03
CA ARG A 26 -16.94 -12.73 -7.76
C ARG A 26 -16.01 -12.52 -6.57
N PHE A 27 -16.41 -11.69 -5.62
CA PHE A 27 -15.68 -11.49 -4.37
C PHE A 27 -16.64 -11.12 -3.23
N VAL A 28 -16.14 -11.30 -2.00
CA VAL A 28 -16.68 -10.70 -0.79
C VAL A 28 -15.56 -9.93 -0.07
N SER A 29 -15.92 -8.83 0.56
CA SER A 29 -15.01 -8.06 1.39
C SER A 29 -15.75 -7.58 2.65
N PRO A 30 -15.75 -8.37 3.72
CA PRO A 30 -16.38 -8.00 4.98
C PRO A 30 -15.75 -6.73 5.58
N PRO A 31 -16.50 -5.95 6.35
CA PRO A 31 -15.95 -4.82 7.08
C PRO A 31 -15.01 -5.29 8.20
N GLU A 32 -14.09 -4.42 8.62
CA GLU A 32 -13.04 -4.71 9.61
C GLU A 32 -13.55 -5.33 10.92
N LYS A 33 -14.74 -4.93 11.36
CA LYS A 33 -15.38 -5.48 12.58
C LYS A 33 -15.64 -6.98 12.57
N PHE A 34 -15.58 -7.64 11.40
CA PHE A 34 -15.69 -9.10 11.28
C PHE A 34 -14.40 -9.84 11.65
N PHE A 35 -13.29 -9.14 11.70
CA PHE A 35 -11.98 -9.72 12.01
C PHE A 35 -11.61 -9.46 13.47
N ASP A 36 -12.47 -9.97 14.36
CA ASP A 36 -12.25 -9.96 15.80
C ASP A 36 -11.29 -11.10 16.15
N LEU A 37 -10.09 -10.76 16.56
CA LEU A 37 -9.04 -11.72 16.91
C LEU A 37 -9.30 -12.48 18.20
N ASP A 38 -10.25 -12.03 19.04
CA ASP A 38 -10.72 -12.77 20.21
C ASP A 38 -11.74 -13.87 19.80
N ASN A 39 -12.21 -13.83 18.54
CA ASN A 39 -13.13 -14.83 17.97
C ASN A 39 -12.65 -15.38 16.63
N THR A 40 -11.49 -16.04 16.64
CA THR A 40 -10.88 -16.62 15.42
C THR A 40 -11.75 -17.71 14.78
N LEU A 41 -12.50 -18.47 15.57
CA LEU A 41 -13.46 -19.46 15.06
C LEU A 41 -14.58 -18.78 14.25
N GLY A 42 -15.05 -17.61 14.67
CA GLY A 42 -16.02 -16.81 13.92
C GLY A 42 -15.46 -16.36 12.57
N ILE A 43 -14.19 -15.94 12.53
CA ILE A 43 -13.50 -15.60 11.28
C ILE A 43 -13.42 -16.82 10.36
N ALA A 44 -12.98 -17.97 10.89
CA ALA A 44 -12.85 -19.21 10.14
C ALA A 44 -14.20 -19.66 9.56
N LYS A 45 -15.27 -19.59 10.36
CA LYS A 45 -16.63 -19.94 9.92
C LYS A 45 -17.08 -19.08 8.74
N VAL A 46 -16.94 -17.76 8.84
CA VAL A 46 -17.36 -16.83 7.76
C VAL A 46 -16.58 -17.10 6.46
N ILE A 47 -15.28 -17.39 6.54
CA ILE A 47 -14.46 -17.71 5.36
C ILE A 47 -14.89 -19.06 4.78
N SER A 48 -15.06 -20.09 5.61
CA SER A 48 -15.48 -21.43 5.18
C SER A 48 -16.86 -21.43 4.54
N ASP A 49 -17.85 -20.75 5.15
CA ASP A 49 -19.22 -20.65 4.62
C ASP A 49 -19.25 -19.97 3.25
N TYR A 50 -18.37 -18.99 3.05
CA TYR A 50 -18.22 -18.35 1.74
C TYR A 50 -17.55 -19.28 0.73
N ALA A 51 -16.74 -20.25 1.13
CA ALA A 51 -15.97 -21.18 0.31
C ALA A 51 -15.20 -20.46 -0.83
N PRO A 52 -14.22 -19.60 -0.52
CA PRO A 52 -13.45 -18.89 -1.54
C PRO A 52 -12.47 -19.83 -2.26
N SER A 53 -12.09 -19.48 -3.48
CA SER A 53 -10.98 -20.13 -4.18
C SER A 53 -9.61 -19.53 -3.82
N GLN A 54 -9.58 -18.32 -3.26
CA GLN A 54 -8.35 -17.65 -2.79
C GLN A 54 -8.71 -16.62 -1.71
N LEU A 55 -7.81 -16.42 -0.76
CA LEU A 55 -7.87 -15.38 0.27
C LEU A 55 -6.84 -14.28 -0.01
N ILE A 56 -7.25 -13.02 0.05
CA ILE A 56 -6.42 -11.86 -0.25
C ILE A 56 -6.42 -10.93 0.97
N ASN A 57 -5.26 -10.76 1.62
CA ASN A 57 -5.11 -9.83 2.73
C ASN A 57 -4.39 -8.55 2.29
N LEU A 58 -5.10 -7.43 2.33
CA LEU A 58 -4.64 -6.09 1.99
C LEU A 58 -4.71 -5.14 3.20
N THR A 59 -4.72 -5.69 4.41
CA THR A 59 -4.69 -4.87 5.62
C THR A 59 -3.29 -4.33 5.85
N ASP A 60 -3.23 -3.11 6.35
CA ASP A 60 -2.02 -2.47 6.83
C ASP A 60 -2.39 -1.37 7.82
N PHE A 61 -1.83 -1.43 9.03
CA PHE A 61 -2.14 -0.47 10.09
C PHE A 61 -1.64 0.95 9.77
N ILE A 62 -0.53 1.06 9.02
CA ILE A 62 0.12 2.35 8.77
C ILE A 62 -0.29 3.00 7.45
N SER A 63 -1.20 2.45 6.70
CA SER A 63 -1.54 3.08 5.41
C SER A 63 -1.93 4.55 5.58
N GLY A 64 -0.94 5.44 5.64
CA GLY A 64 -1.07 6.89 5.59
C GLY A 64 -0.61 7.69 6.82
N ASN A 65 -0.01 7.10 7.87
CA ASN A 65 0.46 7.89 9.02
C ASN A 65 1.62 7.26 9.81
N HIS A 66 2.84 7.33 9.27
CA HIS A 66 4.06 6.84 9.91
C HIS A 66 4.35 7.48 11.29
N SER A 67 3.84 8.68 11.54
CA SER A 67 4.01 9.35 12.84
C SER A 67 3.14 8.73 13.96
N ALA A 68 2.16 7.91 13.63
CA ALA A 68 1.27 7.32 14.63
C ALA A 68 1.96 6.30 15.54
N LEU A 69 2.96 5.56 15.03
CA LEU A 69 3.70 4.56 15.82
C LEU A 69 4.59 5.15 16.93
N LYS A 70 4.95 6.42 16.82
CA LYS A 70 5.77 7.08 17.86
C LYS A 70 4.97 7.50 19.09
N LYS A 71 3.64 7.33 19.12
CA LYS A 71 2.79 8.12 20.03
C LYS A 71 2.03 7.37 21.10
N SER A 72 1.85 6.05 21.04
CA SER A 72 1.15 5.35 22.13
C SER A 72 1.30 3.84 22.11
N GLU A 73 1.27 3.22 23.28
CA GLU A 73 1.21 1.78 23.50
C GLU A 73 0.01 1.13 22.76
N SER A 74 -1.13 1.82 22.70
CA SER A 74 -2.31 1.39 21.95
C SER A 74 -2.07 1.26 20.45
N ALA A 75 -1.20 2.11 19.86
CA ALA A 75 -0.82 2.02 18.45
C ALA A 75 0.06 0.79 18.16
N GLU A 76 0.94 0.42 19.10
CA GLU A 76 1.75 -0.80 18.98
C GLU A 76 0.89 -2.06 19.07
N VAL A 77 -0.02 -2.14 20.03
CA VAL A 77 -0.98 -3.25 20.16
C VAL A 77 -1.77 -3.43 18.85
N ARG A 78 -2.31 -2.33 18.32
CA ARG A 78 -3.07 -2.36 17.07
C ARG A 78 -2.22 -2.76 15.87
N CYS A 79 -0.98 -2.30 15.81
CA CYS A 79 -0.03 -2.71 14.78
C CYS A 79 0.21 -4.21 14.82
N ARG A 80 0.44 -4.77 16.01
CA ARG A 80 0.63 -6.22 16.23
C ARG A 80 -0.60 -7.02 15.81
N GLN A 81 -1.78 -6.58 16.20
CA GLN A 81 -3.04 -7.22 15.81
C GLN A 81 -3.21 -7.29 14.29
N ILE A 82 -3.03 -6.16 13.58
CA ILE A 82 -3.32 -6.08 12.15
C ILE A 82 -2.21 -6.66 11.29
N ASN A 83 -0.93 -6.40 11.65
CA ASN A 83 0.19 -6.74 10.78
C ASN A 83 0.88 -8.07 11.12
N ALA A 84 0.62 -8.64 12.31
CA ALA A 84 1.18 -9.93 12.73
C ALA A 84 0.10 -10.98 12.99
N GLN A 85 -0.83 -10.72 13.93
CA GLN A 85 -1.80 -11.72 14.38
C GLN A 85 -2.85 -12.04 13.32
N LEU A 86 -3.43 -11.02 12.67
CA LEU A 86 -4.42 -11.25 11.62
C LEU A 86 -3.87 -12.05 10.44
N PRO A 87 -2.68 -11.75 9.86
CA PRO A 87 -2.06 -12.60 8.86
C PRO A 87 -1.86 -14.06 9.31
N ALA A 88 -1.46 -14.29 10.58
CA ALA A 88 -1.30 -15.64 11.14
C ALA A 88 -2.62 -16.41 11.12
N VAL A 89 -3.69 -15.83 11.65
CA VAL A 89 -5.03 -16.44 11.66
C VAL A 89 -5.52 -16.73 10.23
N LEU A 90 -5.33 -15.79 9.30
CA LEU A 90 -5.74 -15.97 7.91
C LEU A 90 -4.93 -17.06 7.20
N SER A 91 -3.64 -17.17 7.51
CA SER A 91 -2.76 -18.22 6.98
C SER A 91 -3.19 -19.62 7.48
N GLU A 92 -3.47 -19.76 8.76
CA GLU A 92 -3.97 -21.02 9.35
C GLU A 92 -5.30 -21.45 8.70
N ILE A 93 -6.25 -20.53 8.55
CA ILE A 93 -7.53 -20.79 7.89
C ILE A 93 -7.31 -21.20 6.43
N SER A 94 -6.43 -20.49 5.70
CA SER A 94 -6.13 -20.81 4.29
C SER A 94 -5.48 -22.18 4.15
N ASN A 95 -4.59 -22.54 5.07
CA ASN A 95 -3.95 -23.85 5.11
C ASN A 95 -4.97 -24.96 5.39
N HIS A 96 -5.85 -24.77 6.37
CA HIS A 96 -6.91 -25.72 6.69
C HIS A 96 -7.88 -25.95 5.52
N LEU A 97 -8.23 -24.87 4.80
CA LEU A 97 -9.09 -24.93 3.60
C LEU A 97 -8.34 -25.35 2.34
N ASN A 98 -7.01 -25.50 2.42
CA ASN A 98 -6.13 -25.82 1.29
C ASN A 98 -6.27 -24.83 0.10
N ILE A 99 -6.50 -23.55 0.40
CA ILE A 99 -6.64 -22.48 -0.59
C ILE A 99 -5.44 -21.51 -0.57
N PRO A 100 -5.07 -20.91 -1.71
CA PRO A 100 -4.03 -19.90 -1.75
C PRO A 100 -4.33 -18.66 -0.91
N ILE A 101 -3.27 -18.10 -0.27
CA ILE A 101 -3.32 -16.81 0.37
C ILE A 101 -2.37 -15.82 -0.32
N LEU A 102 -2.86 -14.61 -0.61
CA LEU A 102 -2.04 -13.47 -1.01
C LEU A 102 -2.00 -12.45 0.12
N GLN A 103 -0.79 -12.10 0.56
CA GLN A 103 -0.51 -11.10 1.60
C GLN A 103 0.16 -9.87 0.99
N LEU A 104 -0.40 -8.69 1.20
CA LEU A 104 0.29 -7.43 0.93
C LEU A 104 1.25 -7.11 2.08
N SER A 105 2.48 -6.77 1.73
CA SER A 105 3.54 -6.36 2.65
C SER A 105 4.23 -5.09 2.15
N ASN A 106 5.31 -4.66 2.82
CA ASN A 106 5.96 -3.39 2.58
C ASN A 106 7.49 -3.46 2.80
N PRO A 107 8.27 -2.43 2.39
CA PRO A 107 9.73 -2.42 2.50
C PRO A 107 10.27 -2.18 3.93
N TYR A 108 9.44 -1.93 4.95
CA TYR A 108 9.92 -1.77 6.33
C TYR A 108 10.39 -3.07 6.98
N VAL A 109 10.28 -4.19 6.29
CA VAL A 109 10.91 -5.46 6.69
C VAL A 109 12.43 -5.42 6.50
N PHE A 110 12.96 -4.44 5.76
CA PHE A 110 14.40 -4.18 5.58
C PHE A 110 14.89 -3.05 6.48
N ASP A 111 16.22 -2.96 6.65
CA ASP A 111 16.87 -1.90 7.44
C ASP A 111 16.94 -0.54 6.75
N GLY A 112 16.82 -0.50 5.43
CA GLY A 112 16.92 0.73 4.64
C GLY A 112 18.35 1.22 4.39
N GLU A 113 19.39 0.43 4.66
CA GLU A 113 20.79 0.82 4.55
C GLU A 113 21.43 0.49 3.20
N LYS A 114 20.84 -0.45 2.46
CA LYS A 114 21.33 -0.83 1.14
C LYS A 114 21.33 0.35 0.16
N LYS A 115 22.38 0.52 -0.62
CA LYS A 115 22.49 1.61 -1.63
C LYS A 115 21.66 1.34 -2.89
N LEU A 116 21.45 0.08 -3.23
CA LEU A 116 20.66 -0.38 -4.39
C LEU A 116 19.24 -0.77 -3.94
N SER A 117 18.37 -1.05 -4.90
CA SER A 117 17.03 -1.57 -4.61
C SER A 117 17.12 -2.95 -3.96
N TYR A 118 16.26 -3.19 -2.95
CA TYR A 118 16.12 -4.49 -2.32
C TYR A 118 15.49 -5.50 -3.27
N ASN A 119 16.01 -6.71 -3.27
CA ASN A 119 15.40 -7.87 -3.91
C ASN A 119 14.86 -8.83 -2.83
N GLU A 120 14.15 -9.86 -3.25
CA GLU A 120 13.43 -10.78 -2.36
C GLU A 120 14.36 -11.66 -1.51
N ASN A 121 15.64 -11.80 -1.90
CA ASN A 121 16.65 -12.61 -1.20
C ASN A 121 17.51 -11.78 -0.24
N ASP A 122 17.32 -10.46 -0.19
CA ASP A 122 18.06 -9.62 0.75
C ASP A 122 17.63 -9.91 2.19
N GLU A 123 18.57 -9.73 3.12
CA GLU A 123 18.35 -9.93 4.55
C GLU A 123 17.23 -9.04 5.09
N LEU A 124 16.38 -9.64 5.93
CA LEU A 124 15.26 -8.95 6.58
C LEU A 124 15.71 -8.47 7.95
N ASN A 125 15.79 -7.16 8.15
CA ASN A 125 16.26 -6.54 9.39
C ASN A 125 15.43 -5.30 9.75
N PRO A 126 14.18 -5.46 10.20
CA PRO A 126 13.28 -4.36 10.48
C PRO A 126 13.72 -3.54 11.71
N LYS A 127 13.85 -2.23 11.58
CA LYS A 127 14.32 -1.34 12.66
C LYS A 127 13.26 -0.90 13.66
N GLY A 128 11.98 -0.96 13.31
CA GLY A 128 10.89 -0.48 14.16
C GLY A 128 9.82 -1.52 14.43
N VAL A 129 8.91 -1.22 15.36
CA VAL A 129 7.76 -2.08 15.69
C VAL A 129 6.94 -2.43 14.45
N TYR A 130 6.68 -1.45 13.59
CA TYR A 130 5.93 -1.66 12.36
C TYR A 130 6.57 -2.71 11.44
N GLY A 131 7.85 -2.56 11.16
CA GLY A 131 8.57 -3.52 10.34
C GLY A 131 8.62 -4.91 10.99
N ARG A 132 8.87 -4.99 12.30
CA ARG A 132 8.85 -6.28 13.03
C ARG A 132 7.48 -6.96 13.00
N CYS A 133 6.40 -6.22 13.19
CA CYS A 133 5.06 -6.78 13.08
C CYS A 133 4.73 -7.24 11.65
N THR A 134 5.16 -6.48 10.65
CA THR A 134 4.99 -6.85 9.24
C THR A 134 5.76 -8.13 8.91
N LEU A 135 7.01 -8.23 9.37
CA LEU A 135 7.84 -9.43 9.17
C LEU A 135 7.23 -10.66 9.85
N ALA A 136 6.77 -10.54 11.09
CA ALA A 136 6.10 -11.64 11.79
C ALA A 136 4.85 -12.14 11.05
N GLY A 137 4.07 -11.23 10.45
CA GLY A 137 2.95 -11.58 9.58
C GLY A 137 3.38 -12.30 8.31
N GLU A 138 4.47 -11.86 7.66
CA GLU A 138 5.04 -12.56 6.50
C GLU A 138 5.52 -13.98 6.87
N GLU A 139 6.19 -14.16 8.01
CA GLU A 139 6.67 -15.45 8.49
C GLU A 139 5.52 -16.44 8.69
N SER A 140 4.43 -15.98 9.31
CA SER A 140 3.23 -16.80 9.48
C SER A 140 2.61 -17.19 8.13
N VAL A 141 2.60 -16.30 7.15
CA VAL A 141 2.08 -16.59 5.81
C VAL A 141 3.00 -17.52 5.03
N ARG A 142 4.32 -17.41 5.19
CA ARG A 142 5.30 -18.34 4.56
C ARG A 142 5.17 -19.78 5.02
N ALA A 143 4.63 -20.02 6.22
CA ALA A 143 4.38 -21.37 6.71
C ALA A 143 3.33 -22.13 5.88
N HIS A 144 2.47 -21.43 5.13
CA HIS A 144 1.53 -22.05 4.20
C HIS A 144 2.18 -22.25 2.82
N SER A 145 2.18 -23.47 2.29
CA SER A 145 2.82 -23.82 1.01
C SER A 145 2.27 -23.04 -0.19
N LYS A 146 0.97 -22.70 -0.19
CA LYS A 146 0.29 -21.94 -1.26
C LYS A 146 0.20 -20.44 -0.92
N HIS A 147 1.34 -19.78 -0.68
CA HIS A 147 1.37 -18.38 -0.34
C HIS A 147 1.98 -17.51 -1.44
N ILE A 148 1.44 -16.30 -1.56
CA ILE A 148 2.06 -15.20 -2.30
C ILE A 148 2.18 -14.01 -1.34
N ILE A 149 3.39 -13.48 -1.16
CA ILE A 149 3.62 -12.22 -0.48
C ILE A 149 4.04 -11.19 -1.51
N ILE A 150 3.36 -10.05 -1.57
CA ILE A 150 3.74 -8.92 -2.44
C ILE A 150 4.19 -7.78 -1.55
N ARG A 151 5.50 -7.48 -1.53
CA ARG A 151 6.03 -6.27 -0.91
C ARG A 151 5.90 -5.10 -1.88
N SER A 152 5.27 -4.03 -1.43
CA SER A 152 5.12 -2.79 -2.17
C SER A 152 5.15 -1.61 -1.21
N GLY A 153 5.60 -0.46 -1.67
CA GLY A 153 5.75 0.68 -0.78
C GLY A 153 5.52 2.01 -1.46
N TRP A 154 5.40 3.05 -0.62
CA TRP A 154 5.11 4.42 -1.02
C TRP A 154 3.93 4.52 -1.97
N LEU A 155 2.82 3.97 -1.48
CA LEU A 155 1.59 3.92 -2.23
C LEU A 155 0.92 5.29 -2.27
N PHE A 156 0.56 5.70 -3.46
CA PHE A 156 -0.24 6.90 -3.69
C PHE A 156 -1.46 6.61 -4.57
N GLY A 157 -2.44 7.51 -4.57
CA GLY A 157 -3.66 7.37 -5.35
C GLY A 157 -4.79 8.26 -4.84
N GLN A 158 -5.98 8.09 -5.40
CA GLN A 158 -7.16 8.90 -5.12
C GLN A 158 -7.78 8.58 -3.74
N HIS A 159 -7.07 8.91 -2.63
CA HIS A 159 -7.52 8.59 -1.27
C HIS A 159 -7.84 9.84 -0.46
N LYS A 160 -8.83 9.73 0.45
CA LYS A 160 -9.18 10.84 1.36
C LYS A 160 -8.03 11.24 2.30
N ARG A 161 -7.16 10.28 2.67
CA ARG A 161 -6.01 10.46 3.57
C ARG A 161 -4.77 9.86 2.90
N GLY A 162 -4.24 10.49 1.86
CA GLY A 162 -3.05 10.03 1.14
C GLY A 162 -1.89 11.02 1.25
N LEU A 163 -0.68 10.54 0.97
CA LEU A 163 0.56 11.31 0.98
C LEU A 163 0.45 12.60 0.17
N ILE A 164 -0.02 12.51 -1.08
CA ILE A 164 -0.20 13.65 -1.99
C ILE A 164 -1.09 14.73 -1.37
N LYS A 165 -2.25 14.34 -0.85
CA LYS A 165 -3.18 15.29 -0.23
C LYS A 165 -2.64 15.89 1.06
N SER A 166 -1.87 15.13 1.83
CA SER A 166 -1.19 15.61 3.02
C SER A 166 -0.17 16.68 2.67
N TRP A 167 0.66 16.44 1.66
CA TRP A 167 1.66 17.39 1.20
C TRP A 167 1.04 18.69 0.67
N ILE A 168 0.01 18.62 -0.17
CA ILE A 168 -0.69 19.82 -0.68
C ILE A 168 -1.31 20.64 0.47
N ARG A 169 -1.84 19.97 1.50
CA ARG A 169 -2.32 20.67 2.70
C ARG A 169 -1.18 21.32 3.50
N SER A 170 -0.07 20.59 3.65
CA SER A 170 1.10 21.13 4.35
C SER A 170 1.65 22.34 3.63
N LEU A 171 1.75 22.29 2.30
CA LEU A 171 2.20 23.43 1.50
C LEU A 171 1.38 24.69 1.78
N LYS A 172 0.05 24.56 1.92
CA LYS A 172 -0.86 25.69 2.23
C LYS A 172 -0.77 26.19 3.68
N ARG A 173 -0.10 25.48 4.57
CA ARG A 173 0.01 25.81 6.01
C ARG A 173 1.38 26.29 6.42
N TYR A 174 2.42 25.85 5.71
CA TYR A 174 3.78 26.23 6.02
C TYR A 174 4.14 27.55 5.35
N HIS A 175 4.87 28.37 6.10
CA HIS A 175 5.49 29.59 5.62
C HIS A 175 7.02 29.43 5.76
N GLY A 176 7.75 29.66 4.67
CA GLY A 176 9.21 29.59 4.64
C GLY A 176 9.76 28.23 4.24
N GLU A 177 9.80 27.24 5.12
CA GLU A 177 10.38 25.92 4.81
C GLU A 177 9.35 24.78 4.95
N LEU A 178 9.26 23.92 3.93
CA LEU A 178 8.47 22.69 3.97
C LEU A 178 9.42 21.49 4.15
N PRO A 179 9.39 20.81 5.30
CA PRO A 179 10.24 19.66 5.53
C PRO A 179 9.72 18.42 4.78
N VAL A 180 10.63 17.72 4.10
CA VAL A 180 10.44 16.37 3.56
C VAL A 180 11.54 15.45 4.08
N ASN A 181 11.30 14.14 4.10
CA ASN A 181 12.29 13.23 4.66
C ASN A 181 13.40 12.92 3.64
N ARG A 182 14.62 12.77 4.14
CA ARG A 182 15.76 12.32 3.34
C ARG A 182 15.66 10.81 3.12
N ARG A 183 14.89 10.39 2.14
CA ARG A 183 14.76 8.97 1.78
C ARG A 183 14.63 8.77 0.27
N ARG A 184 14.86 7.54 -0.17
CA ARG A 184 14.64 7.06 -1.52
C ARG A 184 13.56 5.99 -1.53
N PHE A 185 12.69 6.01 -2.53
CA PHE A 185 11.64 5.02 -2.71
C PHE A 185 11.23 4.91 -4.19
N SER A 186 10.41 3.93 -4.51
CA SER A 186 9.78 3.79 -5.82
C SER A 186 8.31 4.16 -5.68
N PRO A 187 7.87 5.37 -6.15
CA PRO A 187 6.48 5.77 -6.06
C PRO A 187 5.59 4.75 -6.79
N THR A 188 4.60 4.20 -6.10
CA THR A 188 3.75 3.14 -6.64
C THR A 188 2.28 3.55 -6.54
N SER A 189 1.58 3.60 -7.68
CA SER A 189 0.16 3.89 -7.63
C SER A 189 -0.63 2.67 -7.16
N THR A 190 -1.64 2.91 -6.32
CA THR A 190 -2.55 1.84 -5.87
C THR A 190 -3.32 1.20 -7.01
N LYS A 191 -3.54 1.92 -8.11
CA LYS A 191 -4.16 1.43 -9.35
C LYS A 191 -3.26 0.40 -10.04
N ASN A 192 -1.96 0.70 -10.18
CA ASN A 192 -1.00 -0.23 -10.78
C ASN A 192 -0.72 -1.44 -9.89
N LEU A 193 -0.61 -1.25 -8.57
CA LEU A 193 -0.49 -2.36 -7.63
C LEU A 193 -1.72 -3.28 -7.69
N ALA A 194 -2.92 -2.71 -7.70
CA ALA A 194 -4.16 -3.50 -7.83
C ALA A 194 -4.23 -4.29 -9.14
N ALA A 195 -3.74 -3.72 -10.25
CA ALA A 195 -3.64 -4.42 -11.53
C ALA A 195 -2.62 -5.57 -11.47
N ALA A 196 -1.47 -5.36 -10.82
CA ALA A 196 -0.47 -6.41 -10.60
C ALA A 196 -1.03 -7.54 -9.73
N ILE A 197 -1.68 -7.22 -8.60
CA ILE A 197 -2.35 -8.20 -7.73
C ILE A 197 -3.39 -9.00 -8.53
N LEU A 198 -4.22 -8.36 -9.34
CA LEU A 198 -5.22 -9.05 -10.15
C LEU A 198 -4.57 -10.00 -11.17
N ALA A 199 -3.45 -9.61 -11.78
CA ALA A 199 -2.72 -10.46 -12.72
C ALA A 199 -2.15 -11.72 -12.02
N VAL A 200 -1.58 -11.56 -10.82
CA VAL A 200 -1.11 -12.69 -9.97
C VAL A 200 -2.28 -13.60 -9.61
N ILE A 201 -3.39 -13.06 -9.09
CA ILE A 201 -4.60 -13.82 -8.71
C ILE A 201 -5.11 -14.68 -9.87
N ARG A 202 -5.11 -14.14 -11.09
CA ARG A 202 -5.56 -14.87 -12.30
C ARG A 202 -4.63 -16.02 -12.63
N GLN A 203 -3.32 -15.82 -12.58
CA GLN A 203 -2.35 -16.88 -12.89
C GLN A 203 -2.39 -17.99 -11.83
N VAL A 204 -2.50 -17.64 -10.55
CA VAL A 204 -2.73 -18.61 -9.46
C VAL A 204 -4.03 -19.39 -9.66
N SER A 205 -5.08 -18.77 -10.21
CA SER A 205 -6.34 -19.48 -10.54
C SER A 205 -6.25 -20.44 -11.72
N CYS A 206 -5.15 -20.40 -12.47
CA CYS A 206 -4.84 -21.33 -13.57
C CYS A 206 -3.80 -22.38 -13.14
N ASP A 207 -3.77 -22.73 -11.85
CA ASP A 207 -2.90 -23.74 -11.24
C ASP A 207 -1.40 -23.50 -11.45
N ALA A 208 -0.97 -22.23 -11.64
CA ALA A 208 0.44 -21.89 -11.68
C ALA A 208 1.07 -22.08 -10.29
N GLU A 209 2.09 -22.92 -10.17
CA GLU A 209 2.87 -23.15 -8.95
C GLU A 209 3.96 -22.07 -8.81
N VAL A 210 3.56 -20.88 -8.41
CA VAL A 210 4.38 -19.66 -8.37
C VAL A 210 4.42 -19.07 -6.95
N TRP A 211 4.54 -19.94 -5.97
CA TRP A 211 4.51 -19.57 -4.55
C TRP A 211 5.77 -18.80 -4.12
N GLY A 212 5.61 -17.94 -3.13
CA GLY A 212 6.71 -17.20 -2.50
C GLY A 212 6.51 -15.70 -2.39
N THR A 213 7.61 -14.99 -2.11
CA THR A 213 7.64 -13.54 -1.93
C THR A 213 8.08 -12.85 -3.23
N TYR A 214 7.41 -11.75 -3.54
CA TYR A 214 7.63 -10.92 -4.72
C TYR A 214 7.64 -9.43 -4.34
N HIS A 215 8.36 -8.62 -5.11
CA HIS A 215 8.30 -7.19 -5.01
C HIS A 215 7.55 -6.59 -6.21
N TYR A 216 6.68 -5.62 -5.95
CA TYR A 216 6.10 -4.79 -6.99
C TYR A 216 6.19 -3.32 -6.62
N ALA A 217 6.91 -2.53 -7.40
CA ALA A 217 7.11 -1.11 -7.19
C ALA A 217 7.06 -0.36 -8.53
N GLY A 218 6.86 0.95 -8.48
CA GLY A 218 6.92 1.80 -9.67
C GLY A 218 8.29 1.73 -10.36
N LEU A 219 8.30 1.98 -11.67
CA LEU A 219 9.49 1.78 -12.52
C LEU A 219 10.68 2.63 -12.08
N GLU A 220 10.43 3.91 -11.77
CA GLU A 220 11.49 4.87 -11.43
C GLU A 220 11.59 5.03 -9.91
N THR A 221 12.82 5.07 -9.41
CA THR A 221 13.11 5.44 -8.04
C THR A 221 13.28 6.94 -7.91
N LYS A 222 12.89 7.52 -6.77
CA LYS A 222 13.01 8.96 -6.49
C LYS A 222 13.44 9.21 -5.05
N ARG A 223 14.10 10.34 -4.82
CA ARG A 223 14.18 10.94 -3.48
C ARG A 223 12.81 11.56 -3.15
N GLU A 224 12.47 11.59 -1.87
CA GLU A 224 11.18 12.15 -1.43
C GLU A 224 11.04 13.61 -1.88
N ILE A 225 12.12 14.40 -1.81
CA ILE A 225 12.13 15.79 -2.27
C ILE A 225 11.83 15.94 -3.77
N GLU A 226 12.34 15.04 -4.61
CA GLU A 226 12.11 15.07 -6.06
C GLU A 226 10.64 14.74 -6.38
N PHE A 227 10.09 13.75 -5.69
CA PHE A 227 8.69 13.37 -5.85
C PHE A 227 7.74 14.43 -5.29
N ALA A 228 8.09 15.09 -4.18
CA ALA A 228 7.33 16.21 -3.62
C ALA A 228 7.29 17.40 -4.59
N ARG A 229 8.44 17.81 -5.13
CA ARG A 229 8.52 18.88 -6.13
C ARG A 229 7.65 18.58 -7.34
N GLN A 230 7.79 17.39 -7.93
CA GLN A 230 6.98 16.99 -9.08
C GLN A 230 5.47 16.98 -8.77
N THR A 231 5.10 16.61 -7.52
CA THR A 231 3.72 16.66 -7.05
C THR A 231 3.20 18.09 -7.01
N PHE A 232 4.01 19.03 -6.50
CA PHE A 232 3.63 20.43 -6.40
C PHE A 232 3.58 21.10 -7.77
N ASP A 233 4.54 20.82 -8.65
CA ASP A 233 4.54 21.33 -10.04
C ASP A 233 3.25 20.96 -10.77
N TYR A 234 2.77 19.72 -10.60
CA TYR A 234 1.48 19.32 -11.16
C TYR A 234 0.29 19.94 -10.44
N ALA A 235 0.38 20.21 -9.13
CA ALA A 235 -0.71 20.81 -8.38
C ALA A 235 -0.89 22.31 -8.70
N VAL A 236 0.20 23.04 -8.92
CA VAL A 236 0.21 24.46 -9.30
C VAL A 236 -0.60 24.71 -10.57
N SER A 237 -0.54 23.81 -11.56
CA SER A 237 -1.33 23.95 -12.80
C SER A 237 -2.85 23.85 -12.60
N HIS A 238 -3.31 23.53 -11.38
CA HIS A 238 -4.74 23.40 -11.03
C HIS A 238 -5.17 24.27 -9.84
N ASP A 239 -4.26 25.07 -9.28
CA ASP A 239 -4.54 25.87 -8.07
C ASP A 239 -3.60 27.11 -8.06
N GLU A 240 -4.13 28.25 -8.47
CA GLU A 240 -3.38 29.52 -8.58
C GLU A 240 -2.77 29.96 -7.24
N ASP A 241 -3.46 29.72 -6.11
CA ASP A 241 -2.93 30.02 -4.78
C ASP A 241 -1.62 29.26 -4.50
N LEU A 242 -1.45 28.06 -5.07
CA LEU A 242 -0.23 27.28 -4.90
C LEU A 242 0.96 27.85 -5.67
N TYR A 243 0.74 28.57 -6.76
CA TYR A 243 1.81 29.21 -7.52
C TYR A 243 2.57 30.22 -6.66
N ASP A 244 1.84 31.12 -6.01
CA ASP A 244 2.43 32.15 -5.14
C ASP A 244 3.10 31.54 -3.92
N ILE A 245 2.50 30.50 -3.34
CA ILE A 245 3.07 29.77 -2.22
C ILE A 245 4.40 29.10 -2.62
N MET A 246 4.45 28.43 -3.79
CA MET A 246 5.65 27.75 -4.28
C MET A 246 6.81 28.70 -4.56
N ASN A 247 6.55 29.91 -4.98
CA ASN A 247 7.57 30.95 -5.18
C ASN A 247 8.19 31.44 -3.86
N ASN A 248 7.49 31.27 -2.73
CA ASN A 248 7.88 31.79 -1.43
C ASN A 248 8.25 30.69 -0.42
N ILE A 249 8.18 29.39 -0.80
CA ILE A 249 8.48 28.27 0.09
C ILE A 249 9.73 27.51 -0.37
N LYS A 250 10.56 27.12 0.59
CA LYS A 250 11.72 26.26 0.35
C LYS A 250 11.43 24.84 0.81
N ILE A 251 11.52 23.89 -0.10
CA ILE A 251 11.41 22.46 0.27
C ILE A 251 12.78 21.98 0.71
N VAL A 252 12.88 21.51 1.96
CA VAL A 252 14.15 21.10 2.60
C VAL A 252 14.11 19.63 3.02
N GLU A 253 15.25 18.94 2.82
CA GLU A 253 15.39 17.56 3.30
C GLU A 253 15.78 17.55 4.78
N HIS A 254 14.99 16.84 5.58
CA HIS A 254 15.30 16.57 6.97
C HIS A 254 15.84 15.14 7.14
N GLN A 255 16.80 14.99 8.05
CA GLN A 255 17.20 13.65 8.46
C GLN A 255 16.03 12.95 9.15
N ILE A 256 15.80 11.72 8.74
CA ILE A 256 14.82 10.86 9.39
C ILE A 256 15.49 10.17 10.58
N SER A 257 14.73 10.06 11.67
CA SER A 257 15.11 9.26 12.82
C SER A 257 14.43 7.90 12.76
N GLU A 258 15.04 6.89 13.35
CA GLU A 258 14.39 5.60 13.54
C GLU A 258 12.95 5.76 14.09
N PRO A 259 12.02 4.91 13.69
CA PRO A 259 12.17 3.67 12.87
C PRO A 259 12.03 3.87 11.35
N GLU A 260 12.19 5.06 10.83
CA GLU A 260 12.11 5.35 9.40
C GLU A 260 13.33 4.81 8.65
N ILE A 261 13.11 4.33 7.42
CA ILE A 261 14.16 3.76 6.57
C ILE A 261 14.59 4.75 5.47
N LEU A 262 15.91 4.83 5.22
CA LEU A 262 16.51 5.74 4.23
C LEU A 262 16.26 5.27 2.79
N ASN A 263 16.33 3.97 2.58
CA ASN A 263 16.09 3.35 1.28
C ASN A 263 14.95 2.34 1.36
N ALA A 264 13.88 2.62 0.65
CA ALA A 264 12.71 1.76 0.51
C ALA A 264 12.47 1.34 -0.95
N THR A 265 13.52 1.38 -1.77
CA THR A 265 13.40 1.00 -3.19
C THR A 265 13.38 -0.53 -3.33
N LEU A 266 12.48 -1.05 -4.14
CA LEU A 266 12.29 -2.48 -4.38
C LEU A 266 12.55 -2.82 -5.84
N SER A 267 13.22 -3.95 -6.10
CA SER A 267 13.39 -4.51 -7.43
C SER A 267 12.17 -5.35 -7.80
N SER A 268 11.52 -5.04 -8.91
CA SER A 268 10.40 -5.83 -9.45
C SER A 268 10.84 -6.86 -10.47
N LYS A 269 12.13 -7.26 -10.48
CA LYS A 269 12.65 -8.21 -11.46
C LYS A 269 11.99 -9.57 -11.32
N LYS A 270 11.90 -10.13 -10.12
CA LYS A 270 11.35 -11.46 -9.89
C LYS A 270 9.88 -11.57 -10.31
N ILE A 271 9.03 -10.60 -9.97
CA ILE A 271 7.62 -10.61 -10.38
C ILE A 271 7.47 -10.50 -11.91
N PHE A 272 8.38 -9.77 -12.58
CA PHE A 272 8.42 -9.71 -14.03
C PHE A 272 8.84 -11.05 -14.63
N ASP A 273 9.93 -11.66 -14.15
CA ASP A 273 10.45 -12.92 -14.66
C ASP A 273 9.43 -14.06 -14.46
N THR A 274 8.67 -14.07 -13.37
CA THR A 274 7.72 -15.13 -13.02
C THR A 274 6.35 -14.93 -13.67
N PHE A 275 5.80 -13.73 -13.63
CA PHE A 275 4.41 -13.45 -14.00
C PHE A 275 4.27 -12.60 -15.28
N GLY A 276 5.36 -12.10 -15.85
CA GLY A 276 5.34 -11.16 -16.96
C GLY A 276 4.84 -9.75 -16.57
N ILE A 277 4.76 -9.45 -15.27
CA ILE A 277 4.21 -8.19 -14.75
C ILE A 277 5.30 -7.12 -14.76
N LYS A 278 5.20 -6.18 -15.69
CA LYS A 278 6.14 -5.04 -15.81
C LYS A 278 5.78 -3.93 -14.81
N PRO A 279 6.77 -3.36 -14.10
CA PRO A 279 6.58 -2.11 -13.36
C PRO A 279 6.13 -1.01 -14.32
N LYS A 280 5.27 -0.11 -13.82
CA LYS A 280 4.76 1.02 -14.62
C LYS A 280 5.29 2.34 -14.09
N SER A 281 5.47 3.29 -15.02
CA SER A 281 5.75 4.68 -14.64
C SER A 281 4.59 5.27 -13.83
N TRP A 282 4.93 6.05 -12.83
CA TRP A 282 3.99 6.65 -11.89
C TRP A 282 3.45 8.03 -12.35
N HIS A 283 4.05 8.64 -13.37
CA HIS A 283 3.76 10.02 -13.78
C HIS A 283 2.30 10.24 -14.18
N ALA A 284 1.74 9.39 -15.02
CA ALA A 284 0.34 9.51 -15.47
C ALA A 284 -0.63 9.36 -14.29
N ASP A 285 -0.39 8.38 -13.40
CA ASP A 285 -1.24 8.15 -12.24
C ASP A 285 -1.12 9.28 -11.20
N LEU A 286 0.06 9.93 -11.09
CA LEU A 286 0.24 11.10 -10.23
C LEU A 286 -0.61 12.28 -10.75
N LYS A 287 -0.55 12.58 -12.05
CA LYS A 287 -1.39 13.62 -12.68
C LYS A 287 -2.88 13.34 -12.45
N GLU A 288 -3.32 12.11 -12.72
CA GLU A 288 -4.72 11.69 -12.48
C GLU A 288 -5.12 11.85 -11.00
N THR A 289 -4.23 11.48 -10.09
CA THR A 289 -4.47 11.62 -8.64
C THR A 289 -4.64 13.08 -8.25
N ILE A 290 -3.75 13.96 -8.71
CA ILE A 290 -3.80 15.40 -8.41
C ILE A 290 -5.07 16.00 -9.00
N LEU A 291 -5.34 15.79 -10.28
CA LEU A 291 -6.56 16.29 -10.94
C LEU A 291 -7.81 15.89 -10.13
N SER A 292 -7.90 14.66 -9.64
CA SER A 292 -9.03 14.19 -8.83
C SER A 292 -9.26 14.96 -7.53
N LEU A 293 -8.24 15.64 -7.00
CA LEU A 293 -8.35 16.46 -5.79
C LEU A 293 -9.05 17.79 -6.07
N TYR A 294 -8.95 18.30 -7.30
CA TYR A 294 -9.51 19.59 -7.72
C TYR A 294 -10.89 19.43 -8.37
N VAL A 295 -11.10 18.45 -9.23
CA VAL A 295 -12.41 18.16 -9.86
C VAL A 295 -13.51 17.93 -8.82
N LYS A 296 -13.21 17.28 -7.69
CA LYS A 296 -14.19 17.12 -6.59
C LYS A 296 -14.54 18.40 -5.83
N ARG A 297 -13.77 19.48 -6.01
CA ARG A 297 -14.09 20.81 -5.45
C ARG A 297 -14.99 21.64 -6.36
N ALA A 298 -15.04 21.34 -7.65
CA ALA A 298 -15.99 21.89 -8.60
C ALA A 298 -17.31 21.10 -8.57
N GLY A 299 -17.90 20.91 -7.39
CA GLY A 299 -19.30 20.55 -7.26
C GLY A 299 -20.19 21.67 -7.85
N PRO A 300 -21.45 21.41 -8.28
CA PRO A 300 -22.27 22.36 -8.99
C PRO A 300 -22.33 23.67 -8.19
N LYS A 301 -21.80 24.75 -8.77
CA LYS A 301 -22.12 26.11 -8.30
C LYS A 301 -23.63 26.20 -8.38
N LEU A 302 -24.28 26.46 -7.25
CA LEU A 302 -25.70 26.81 -7.17
C LEU A 302 -25.94 28.08 -8.01
N HIS A 303 -26.15 27.92 -9.29
CA HIS A 303 -26.76 28.90 -10.18
C HIS A 303 -27.77 28.12 -11.01
N ASP A 304 -28.89 27.83 -10.42
CA ASP A 304 -30.20 27.61 -11.08
C ASP A 304 -31.26 27.49 -9.97
N ARG A 305 -31.52 28.63 -9.34
CA ARG A 305 -32.80 28.92 -8.70
C ARG A 305 -33.19 30.31 -9.12
N ILE A 306 -33.85 30.39 -10.25
CA ILE A 306 -34.83 31.39 -10.59
C ILE A 306 -36.07 30.65 -11.10
#